data_c4f2ad994ebfee255c9941d8bfab4b6e
#
_entry.id   c4f2ad994ebfee255c9941d8bfab4b6e
#
_cell.length_a   1.000
_cell.length_b   1.000
_cell.length_c   1.000
_cell.angle_alpha   90.00
_cell.angle_beta   90.00
_cell.angle_gamma   90.00
#
_symmetry.space_group_name_H-M   'P 1'
#
loop_
_entity.id
_entity.type
_entity.pdbx_description
1 polymer ?
#
loop_
_entity_poly.entity_id
_entity_poly.type
_entity_poly.pdbx_seq_one_letter_code
_entity_poly.pdbx_strand_id
1 'polypeptide(L)'
;MKQDARHLARLHAVQFLFQADYNDIGEEVDQALADFWEGLELPGKLARKCEALARGVMDQMDPIDDQLEALLDNWRIDRLGGVERNVLRLALYELNHKPEVPPVVAVNEAVQVARELSDDKGGAFINGILQKVLQELDRPLRKGQRSEGGSRG
;
A
#
# COMPACT_ATOMS: atom_id res chain seq x y z
N MET A 1 1.54 -14.62 -18.79
CA MET A 1 2.69 -14.32 -17.94
C MET A 1 2.31 -14.50 -16.48
N LYS A 2 3.12 -15.21 -15.74
CA LYS A 2 2.84 -15.50 -14.34
C LYS A 2 3.13 -14.28 -13.48
N GLN A 3 2.16 -13.78 -12.73
CA GLN A 3 2.35 -12.65 -11.84
C GLN A 3 3.20 -13.05 -10.63
N ASP A 4 4.04 -12.13 -10.19
CA ASP A 4 4.84 -12.29 -8.99
C ASP A 4 3.93 -12.43 -7.77
N ALA A 5 4.26 -13.35 -6.86
CA ALA A 5 3.49 -13.54 -5.63
C ALA A 5 3.44 -12.29 -4.78
N ARG A 6 4.51 -11.47 -4.80
CA ARG A 6 4.53 -10.21 -4.05
C ARG A 6 3.51 -9.22 -4.62
N HIS A 7 3.40 -9.16 -5.93
CA HIS A 7 2.40 -8.31 -6.58
C HIS A 7 0.98 -8.77 -6.22
N LEU A 8 0.72 -10.06 -6.30
CA LEU A 8 -0.58 -10.63 -5.94
C LEU A 8 -0.92 -10.37 -4.47
N ALA A 9 0.07 -10.47 -3.58
CA ALA A 9 -0.14 -10.18 -2.16
C ALA A 9 -0.61 -8.73 -1.97
N ARG A 10 0.01 -7.79 -2.67
CA ARG A 10 -0.39 -6.38 -2.60
C ARG A 10 -1.78 -6.16 -3.17
N LEU A 11 -2.06 -6.76 -4.33
CA LEU A 11 -3.36 -6.65 -4.99
C LEU A 11 -4.48 -7.09 -4.07
N HIS A 12 -4.35 -8.28 -3.49
CA HIS A 12 -5.38 -8.81 -2.62
C HIS A 12 -5.46 -8.08 -1.27
N ALA A 13 -4.32 -7.61 -0.76
CA ALA A 13 -4.34 -6.78 0.46
C ALA A 13 -5.14 -5.50 0.24
N VAL A 14 -4.97 -4.84 -0.91
CA VAL A 14 -5.75 -3.64 -1.24
C VAL A 14 -7.23 -3.98 -1.37
N GLN A 15 -7.56 -5.09 -2.00
CA GLN A 15 -8.96 -5.52 -2.12
C GLN A 15 -9.59 -5.74 -0.74
N PHE A 16 -8.86 -6.37 0.18
CA PHE A 16 -9.35 -6.53 1.54
C PHE A 16 -9.54 -5.19 2.24
N LEU A 17 -8.53 -4.31 2.15
CA LEU A 17 -8.60 -3.00 2.79
C LEU A 17 -9.75 -2.16 2.25
N PHE A 18 -10.00 -2.25 0.95
CA PHE A 18 -11.15 -1.59 0.32
C PHE A 18 -12.46 -2.08 0.94
N GLN A 19 -12.61 -3.40 1.06
CA GLN A 19 -13.80 -3.99 1.61
C GLN A 19 -13.98 -3.62 3.09
N ALA A 20 -12.89 -3.67 3.86
CA ALA A 20 -12.90 -3.34 5.27
C ALA A 20 -13.29 -1.87 5.51
N ASP A 21 -12.75 -0.98 4.67
CA ASP A 21 -13.02 0.45 4.73
C ASP A 21 -14.51 0.75 4.46
N TYR A 22 -15.07 0.03 3.50
CA TYR A 22 -16.46 0.20 3.11
C TYR A 22 -17.44 -0.37 4.14
N ASN A 23 -17.09 -1.50 4.76
CA ASN A 23 -17.99 -2.24 5.66
C ASN A 23 -17.80 -1.90 7.14
N ASP A 24 -16.79 -1.12 7.48
CA ASP A 24 -16.49 -0.72 8.86
C ASP A 24 -16.43 -1.93 9.81
N ILE A 25 -15.54 -2.87 9.52
CA ILE A 25 -15.45 -4.14 10.23
C ILE A 25 -14.98 -4.03 11.68
N GLY A 26 -14.35 -2.92 12.05
CA GLY A 26 -13.96 -2.64 13.44
C GLY A 26 -13.13 -3.74 14.08
N GLU A 27 -13.63 -4.32 15.18
CA GLU A 27 -12.92 -5.34 15.95
C GLU A 27 -13.01 -6.75 15.33
N GLU A 28 -13.80 -6.92 14.29
CA GLU A 28 -13.99 -8.22 13.66
C GLU A 28 -12.95 -8.50 12.57
N VAL A 29 -11.76 -7.93 12.69
CA VAL A 29 -10.70 -8.02 11.68
C VAL A 29 -10.28 -9.46 11.43
N ASP A 30 -10.09 -10.24 12.51
CA ASP A 30 -9.60 -11.62 12.36
C ASP A 30 -10.57 -12.47 11.55
N GLN A 31 -11.86 -12.36 11.86
CA GLN A 31 -12.88 -13.13 11.15
C GLN A 31 -13.01 -12.64 9.70
N ALA A 32 -12.99 -11.33 9.49
CA ALA A 32 -13.09 -10.75 8.16
C ALA A 32 -11.92 -11.19 7.28
N LEU A 33 -10.70 -11.21 7.82
CA LEU A 33 -9.52 -11.68 7.09
C LEU A 33 -9.65 -13.16 6.73
N ALA A 34 -10.06 -13.99 7.70
CA ALA A 34 -10.21 -15.42 7.45
C ALA A 34 -11.24 -15.68 6.35
N ASP A 35 -12.38 -15.00 6.43
CA ASP A 35 -13.45 -15.16 5.43
C ASP A 35 -13.00 -14.71 4.04
N PHE A 36 -12.27 -13.61 3.98
CA PHE A 36 -11.79 -13.07 2.71
C PHE A 36 -10.83 -14.04 2.01
N TRP A 37 -9.81 -14.51 2.76
CA TRP A 37 -8.80 -15.41 2.17
C TRP A 37 -9.40 -16.77 1.80
N GLU A 38 -10.31 -17.28 2.61
CA GLU A 38 -10.99 -18.53 2.33
C GLU A 38 -11.80 -18.42 1.03
N GLY A 39 -12.51 -17.31 0.86
CA GLY A 39 -13.29 -17.07 -0.36
C GLY A 39 -12.46 -17.00 -1.63
N LEU A 40 -11.20 -16.55 -1.52
CA LEU A 40 -10.30 -16.45 -2.66
C LEU A 40 -9.55 -17.75 -2.96
N GLU A 41 -9.58 -18.71 -2.05
CA GLU A 41 -8.89 -20.00 -2.21
C GLU A 41 -7.40 -19.84 -2.52
N LEU A 42 -6.74 -18.86 -1.89
CA LEU A 42 -5.32 -18.59 -2.12
C LEU A 42 -4.45 -19.65 -1.46
N PRO A 43 -3.28 -19.97 -2.07
CA PRO A 43 -2.28 -20.79 -1.38
C PRO A 43 -1.93 -20.18 -0.02
N GLY A 44 -1.72 -21.03 0.99
CA GLY A 44 -1.50 -20.57 2.36
C GLY A 44 -0.37 -19.56 2.51
N LYS A 45 0.73 -19.75 1.78
CA LYS A 45 1.86 -18.82 1.82
C LYS A 45 1.47 -17.44 1.31
N LEU A 46 0.72 -17.39 0.21
CA LEU A 46 0.24 -16.14 -0.35
C LEU A 46 -0.77 -15.46 0.57
N ALA A 47 -1.71 -16.23 1.11
CA ALA A 47 -2.69 -15.72 2.06
C ALA A 47 -2.02 -15.08 3.28
N ARG A 48 -0.94 -15.70 3.80
CA ARG A 48 -0.21 -15.15 4.94
C ARG A 48 0.47 -13.82 4.60
N LYS A 49 1.02 -13.69 3.38
CA LYS A 49 1.61 -12.44 2.92
C LYS A 49 0.56 -11.34 2.81
N CYS A 50 -0.59 -11.66 2.24
CA CYS A 50 -1.71 -10.72 2.13
C CYS A 50 -2.15 -10.25 3.52
N GLU A 51 -2.31 -11.19 4.44
CA GLU A 51 -2.74 -10.89 5.79
C GLU A 51 -1.75 -9.99 6.50
N ALA A 52 -0.44 -10.28 6.39
CA ALA A 52 0.59 -9.48 7.03
C ALA A 52 0.55 -8.04 6.53
N LEU A 53 0.39 -7.82 5.22
CA LEU A 53 0.30 -6.48 4.67
C LEU A 53 -0.96 -5.76 5.14
N ALA A 54 -2.11 -6.43 5.09
CA ALA A 54 -3.37 -5.83 5.50
C ALA A 54 -3.36 -5.46 6.98
N ARG A 55 -2.89 -6.37 7.84
CA ARG A 55 -2.79 -6.09 9.27
C ARG A 55 -1.83 -4.96 9.57
N GLY A 56 -0.68 -4.94 8.88
CA GLY A 56 0.30 -3.88 9.06
C GLY A 56 -0.30 -2.51 8.77
N VAL A 57 -1.04 -2.40 7.67
CA VAL A 57 -1.73 -1.16 7.33
C VAL A 57 -2.75 -0.78 8.40
N MET A 58 -3.57 -1.74 8.82
CA MET A 58 -4.63 -1.48 9.79
C MET A 58 -4.05 -1.06 11.15
N ASP A 59 -2.95 -1.68 11.57
CA ASP A 59 -2.29 -1.34 12.84
C ASP A 59 -1.69 0.07 12.82
N GLN A 60 -1.31 0.57 11.64
CA GLN A 60 -0.68 1.87 11.46
C GLN A 60 -1.60 2.88 10.76
N MET A 61 -2.90 2.63 10.77
CA MET A 61 -3.86 3.41 9.97
C MET A 61 -3.83 4.90 10.31
N ASP A 62 -3.87 5.24 11.60
CA ASP A 62 -3.96 6.65 12.01
C ASP A 62 -2.72 7.45 11.59
N PRO A 63 -1.48 7.02 11.90
CA PRO A 63 -0.30 7.73 11.42
C PRO A 63 -0.22 7.77 9.89
N ILE A 64 -0.60 6.69 9.22
CA ILE A 64 -0.60 6.65 7.75
C ILE A 64 -1.58 7.67 7.18
N ASP A 65 -2.78 7.71 7.71
CA ASP A 65 -3.80 8.65 7.23
C ASP A 65 -3.40 10.11 7.51
N ASP A 66 -2.75 10.38 8.65
CA ASP A 66 -2.23 11.71 8.93
C ASP A 66 -1.18 12.12 7.89
N GLN A 67 -0.27 11.22 7.55
CA GLN A 67 0.74 11.47 6.53
C GLN A 67 0.08 11.70 5.17
N LEU A 68 -0.91 10.88 4.83
CA LEU A 68 -1.61 10.98 3.56
C LEU A 68 -2.35 12.30 3.44
N GLU A 69 -3.02 12.76 4.49
CA GLU A 69 -3.69 14.06 4.47
C GLU A 69 -2.70 15.20 4.22
N ALA A 70 -1.52 15.13 4.81
CA ALA A 70 -0.49 16.14 4.58
C ALA A 70 -0.01 16.15 3.12
N LEU A 71 -0.05 15.01 2.44
CA LEU A 71 0.37 14.89 1.04
C LEU A 71 -0.70 15.35 0.05
N LEU A 72 -1.95 15.38 0.46
CA LEU A 72 -3.08 15.62 -0.44
C LEU A 72 -3.39 17.08 -0.68
N ASP A 73 -2.72 18.01 -0.03
CA ASP A 73 -2.89 19.45 -0.22
C ASP A 73 -4.36 19.89 -0.12
N ASN A 74 -5.06 19.96 -1.26
CA ASN A 74 -6.43 20.45 -1.33
C ASN A 74 -7.48 19.34 -1.31
N TRP A 75 -7.06 18.09 -1.13
CA TRP A 75 -7.96 16.94 -1.14
C TRP A 75 -8.14 16.39 0.26
N ARG A 76 -9.33 15.94 0.56
CA ARG A 76 -9.59 15.21 1.80
C ARG A 76 -9.47 13.72 1.52
N ILE A 77 -8.95 12.98 2.51
CA ILE A 77 -8.76 11.54 2.36
C ILE A 77 -10.09 10.80 2.11
N ASP A 78 -11.17 11.27 2.68
CA ASP A 78 -12.49 10.66 2.52
C ASP A 78 -13.11 10.93 1.15
N ARG A 79 -12.52 11.83 0.37
CA ARG A 79 -12.97 12.12 -1.00
C ARG A 79 -12.23 11.32 -2.06
N LEU A 80 -11.18 10.62 -1.67
CA LEU A 80 -10.48 9.74 -2.60
C LEU A 80 -11.34 8.51 -2.90
N GLY A 81 -11.20 7.96 -4.10
CA GLY A 81 -11.76 6.65 -4.40
C GLY A 81 -11.20 5.61 -3.44
N GLY A 82 -12.00 4.60 -3.10
CA GLY A 82 -11.59 3.59 -2.15
C GLY A 82 -10.36 2.81 -2.57
N VAL A 83 -10.19 2.56 -3.87
CA VAL A 83 -8.99 1.89 -4.39
C VAL A 83 -7.76 2.78 -4.18
N GLU A 84 -7.81 4.02 -4.64
CA GLU A 84 -6.68 4.95 -4.54
C GLU A 84 -6.28 5.18 -3.09
N ARG A 85 -7.25 5.35 -2.21
CA ARG A 85 -6.99 5.55 -0.79
C ARG A 85 -6.25 4.36 -0.20
N ASN A 86 -6.69 3.16 -0.47
CA ASN A 86 -6.08 1.97 0.12
C ASN A 86 -4.77 1.57 -0.55
N VAL A 87 -4.60 1.88 -1.82
CA VAL A 87 -3.28 1.74 -2.49
C VAL A 87 -2.27 2.67 -1.82
N LEU A 88 -2.65 3.93 -1.60
CA LEU A 88 -1.76 4.89 -0.93
C LEU A 88 -1.43 4.46 0.49
N ARG A 89 -2.41 3.96 1.24
CA ARG A 89 -2.17 3.44 2.58
C ARG A 89 -1.16 2.30 2.59
N LEU A 90 -1.32 1.36 1.67
CA LEU A 90 -0.38 0.23 1.59
C LEU A 90 1.02 0.70 1.20
N ALA A 91 1.12 1.59 0.22
CA ALA A 91 2.42 2.11 -0.21
C ALA A 91 3.14 2.84 0.93
N LEU A 92 2.42 3.69 1.66
CA LEU A 92 3.01 4.41 2.80
C LEU A 92 3.42 3.44 3.91
N TYR A 93 2.62 2.41 4.15
CA TYR A 93 3.00 1.37 5.10
C TYR A 93 4.33 0.72 4.71
N GLU A 94 4.46 0.31 3.45
CA GLU A 94 5.71 -0.32 2.99
C GLU A 94 6.89 0.64 3.06
N LEU A 95 6.70 1.89 2.64
CA LEU A 95 7.76 2.89 2.68
C LEU A 95 8.23 3.19 4.09
N ASN A 96 7.33 3.17 5.05
CA ASN A 96 7.64 3.53 6.43
C ASN A 96 8.08 2.34 7.29
N HIS A 97 7.60 1.13 6.99
CA HIS A 97 7.76 -0.01 7.89
C HIS A 97 8.39 -1.25 7.26
N LYS A 98 8.68 -1.23 5.95
CA LYS A 98 9.28 -2.36 5.25
C LYS A 98 10.58 -1.93 4.58
N PRO A 99 11.64 -1.71 5.36
CA PRO A 99 12.91 -1.21 4.81
C PRO A 99 13.56 -2.18 3.81
N GLU A 100 13.21 -3.46 3.87
CA GLU A 100 13.71 -4.46 2.93
C GLU A 100 13.14 -4.29 1.52
N VAL A 101 12.03 -3.54 1.36
CA VAL A 101 11.46 -3.25 0.05
C VAL A 101 12.06 -1.93 -0.45
N PRO A 102 12.76 -1.94 -1.60
CA PRO A 102 13.28 -0.68 -2.16
C PRO A 102 12.13 0.30 -2.44
N PRO A 103 12.27 1.57 -2.07
CA PRO A 103 11.18 2.53 -2.23
C PRO A 103 10.62 2.63 -3.66
N VAL A 104 11.49 2.58 -4.67
CA VAL A 104 11.03 2.62 -6.07
C VAL A 104 10.15 1.42 -6.39
N VAL A 105 10.48 0.25 -5.84
CA VAL A 105 9.67 -0.95 -6.04
C VAL A 105 8.30 -0.79 -5.39
N ALA A 106 8.25 -0.28 -4.16
CA ALA A 106 6.98 -0.05 -3.47
C ALA A 106 6.09 0.90 -4.27
N VAL A 107 6.65 1.98 -4.81
CA VAL A 107 5.90 2.95 -5.61
C VAL A 107 5.43 2.32 -6.93
N ASN A 108 6.31 1.66 -7.66
CA ASN A 108 5.95 1.04 -8.94
C ASN A 108 4.86 -0.01 -8.79
N GLU A 109 4.94 -0.81 -7.72
CA GLU A 109 3.92 -1.81 -7.44
C GLU A 109 2.58 -1.17 -7.07
N ALA A 110 2.61 -0.10 -6.31
CA ALA A 110 1.40 0.65 -5.97
C ALA A 110 0.71 1.18 -7.24
N VAL A 111 1.50 1.74 -8.16
CA VAL A 111 0.97 2.25 -9.42
C VAL A 111 0.31 1.11 -10.22
N GLN A 112 0.96 -0.05 -10.29
CA GLN A 112 0.41 -1.19 -11.03
C GLN A 112 -0.89 -1.71 -10.40
N VAL A 113 -0.93 -1.81 -9.07
CA VAL A 113 -2.16 -2.24 -8.37
C VAL A 113 -3.29 -1.25 -8.67
N ALA A 114 -3.00 0.04 -8.61
CA ALA A 114 -4.02 1.06 -8.91
C ALA A 114 -4.53 0.93 -10.35
N ARG A 115 -3.66 0.67 -11.32
CA ARG A 115 -4.07 0.48 -12.70
C ARG A 115 -4.97 -0.74 -12.87
N GLU A 116 -4.63 -1.83 -12.18
CA GLU A 116 -5.41 -3.07 -12.29
C GLU A 116 -6.77 -2.97 -11.61
N LEU A 117 -6.85 -2.31 -10.46
CA LEU A 117 -8.09 -2.24 -9.69
C LEU A 117 -8.92 -1.00 -10.02
N SER A 118 -8.35 -0.01 -10.67
CA SER A 118 -9.03 1.21 -11.07
C SER A 118 -8.78 1.46 -12.56
N ASP A 119 -7.88 2.41 -12.89
CA ASP A 119 -7.57 2.75 -14.27
C ASP A 119 -6.21 3.44 -14.37
N ASP A 120 -5.83 3.84 -15.59
CA ASP A 120 -4.57 4.53 -15.81
C ASP A 120 -4.51 5.89 -15.12
N LYS A 121 -5.65 6.58 -15.00
CA LYS A 121 -5.71 7.87 -14.28
C LYS A 121 -5.44 7.66 -12.79
N GLY A 122 -5.99 6.58 -12.23
CA GLY A 122 -5.72 6.21 -10.85
C GLY A 122 -4.24 5.94 -10.64
N GLY A 123 -3.62 5.18 -11.54
CA GLY A 123 -2.18 4.92 -11.47
C GLY A 123 -1.35 6.18 -11.54
N ALA A 124 -1.69 7.10 -12.45
CA ALA A 124 -0.96 8.36 -12.59
C ALA A 124 -1.11 9.24 -11.34
N PHE A 125 -2.31 9.28 -10.76
CA PHE A 125 -2.55 10.01 -9.51
C PHE A 125 -1.69 9.46 -8.37
N ILE A 126 -1.68 8.15 -8.20
CA ILE A 126 -0.88 7.48 -7.18
C ILE A 126 0.60 7.81 -7.37
N ASN A 127 1.08 7.73 -8.61
CA ASN A 127 2.48 8.03 -8.90
C ASN A 127 2.84 9.46 -8.51
N GLY A 128 1.97 10.42 -8.85
CA GLY A 128 2.21 11.82 -8.50
C GLY A 128 2.35 12.07 -7.00
N ILE A 129 1.46 11.46 -6.22
CA ILE A 129 1.52 11.59 -4.76
C ILE A 129 2.78 10.92 -4.19
N LEU A 130 3.07 9.70 -4.64
CA LEU A 130 4.19 8.94 -4.08
C LEU A 130 5.55 9.47 -4.50
N GLN A 131 5.65 10.15 -5.64
CA GLN A 131 6.90 10.81 -6.01
C GLN A 131 7.30 11.88 -4.99
N LYS A 132 6.34 12.58 -4.40
CA LYS A 132 6.62 13.55 -3.33
C LYS A 132 7.26 12.84 -2.13
N VAL A 133 6.77 11.67 -1.79
CA VAL A 133 7.33 10.88 -0.67
C VAL A 133 8.76 10.46 -0.99
N LEU A 134 9.01 9.98 -2.21
CA LEU A 134 10.35 9.54 -2.61
C LEU A 134 11.38 10.66 -2.50
N GLN A 135 11.00 11.89 -2.82
CA GLN A 135 11.89 13.04 -2.75
C GLN A 135 12.32 13.37 -1.33
N GLU A 136 11.51 12.99 -0.35
CA GLU A 136 11.77 13.30 1.06
C GLU A 136 12.40 12.14 1.83
N LEU A 137 12.53 10.97 1.22
CA LEU A 137 13.10 9.82 1.91
C LEU A 137 14.61 9.96 2.09
N ASP A 138 15.07 9.64 3.29
CA ASP A 138 16.49 9.65 3.65
C ASP A 138 17.05 8.24 3.69
N ARG A 139 16.90 7.52 2.57
CA ARG A 139 17.43 6.17 2.40
C ARG A 139 17.53 5.86 0.91
N PRO A 140 18.30 4.82 0.54
CA PRO A 140 18.42 4.44 -0.88
C PRO A 140 17.06 4.11 -1.49
N LEU A 141 16.80 4.67 -2.68
CA LEU A 141 15.53 4.47 -3.38
C LEU A 141 15.48 3.16 -4.16
N ARG A 142 16.67 2.64 -4.53
CA ARG A 142 16.80 1.39 -5.28
C ARG A 142 17.80 0.48 -4.57
N LYS A 143 17.65 -0.82 -4.79
CA LYS A 143 18.58 -1.79 -4.25
C LYS A 143 20.01 -1.45 -4.70
N GLY A 144 20.95 -1.38 -3.75
CA GLY A 144 22.34 -1.08 -4.05
C GLY A 144 22.67 0.40 -4.20
N GLN A 145 21.68 1.29 -4.15
CA GLN A 145 21.85 2.72 -4.24
C GLN A 145 22.09 3.31 -2.85
N ARG A 146 22.99 4.28 -2.76
CA ARG A 146 23.23 4.98 -1.48
C ARG A 146 22.24 6.13 -1.32
N SER A 147 21.85 6.37 -0.06
CA SER A 147 21.06 7.53 0.28
C SER A 147 21.97 8.77 0.32
N GLU A 148 21.63 9.81 -0.41
CA GLU A 148 22.39 11.06 -0.41
C GLU A 148 22.30 11.77 0.94
N GLY A 149 21.13 11.72 1.58
CA GLY A 149 20.94 12.35 2.88
C GLY A 149 21.80 11.71 3.95
N GLY A 150 21.86 10.39 3.99
CA GLY A 150 22.65 9.65 4.97
C GLY A 150 24.14 9.84 4.81
N SER A 151 24.62 10.08 3.60
CA SER A 151 26.05 10.20 3.33
C SER A 151 26.64 11.53 3.78
N ARG A 152 25.81 12.49 4.15
CA ARG A 152 26.25 13.83 4.52
C ARG A 152 26.12 14.12 6.01
N GLY A 153 25.61 13.17 6.74
CA GLY A 153 25.40 13.31 8.17
C GLY A 153 26.65 13.47 8.97
#